data_964241bb3d9c56c87ab6ed8380614e25
#
_entry.id   964241bb3d9c56c87ab6ed8380614e25
#
_cell.length_a   1.000
_cell.length_b   1.000
_cell.length_c   1.000
_cell.angle_alpha   90.00
_cell.angle_beta   90.00
_cell.angle_gamma   90.00
#
_symmetry.space_group_name_H-M   'P 1'
#
loop_
_entity.id
_entity.type
_entity.pdbx_description
1 polymer ?
#
loop_
_entity_poly.entity_id
_entity_poly.type
_entity_poly.pdbx_seq_one_letter_code
_entity_poly.pdbx_strand_id
1 'polypeptide(L)'
;MAEEIFGPILPVLPYETLDAPLAAINARSPALALYAFTRDTATADRIIASTRSGSATINDTVVFMANPNLPFGGVGASGMGAYHGRYSFETFSHKRAVLRRGFALDASIRYPPFTKSKLALLRRMA
;
A
#
# COMPACT_ATOMS: atom_id res chain seq x y z
N MET A 1 7.35 18.58 15.83
CA MET A 1 8.49 17.85 15.24
C MET A 1 8.29 17.79 13.74
N ALA A 2 9.13 18.46 12.99
CA ALA A 2 9.08 18.46 11.53
C ALA A 2 9.98 17.37 10.90
N GLU A 3 11.00 16.93 11.63
CA GLU A 3 12.01 15.97 11.18
C GLU A 3 12.19 14.85 12.20
N GLU A 4 12.73 13.71 11.75
CA GLU A 4 13.12 12.60 12.62
C GLU A 4 14.30 13.02 13.50
N ILE A 5 14.22 12.74 14.80
CA ILE A 5 15.27 13.13 15.75
C ILE A 5 16.54 12.28 15.58
N PHE A 6 16.40 11.02 15.22
CA PHE A 6 17.49 10.04 15.05
C PHE A 6 18.46 9.96 16.25
N GLY A 7 17.92 9.86 17.47
CA GLY A 7 18.69 9.85 18.71
C GLY A 7 17.91 9.26 19.88
N PRO A 8 18.49 9.20 21.08
CA PRO A 8 17.88 8.58 22.26
C PRO A 8 16.83 9.49 22.93
N ILE A 9 15.96 10.12 22.15
CA ILE A 9 14.90 11.01 22.62
C ILE A 9 13.56 10.46 22.16
N LEU A 10 12.66 10.18 23.12
CA LEU A 10 11.29 9.78 22.87
C LEU A 10 10.33 10.91 23.27
N PRO A 11 9.77 11.66 22.32
CA PRO A 11 8.73 12.64 22.62
C PRO A 11 7.44 11.94 23.01
N VAL A 12 6.86 12.34 24.15
CA VAL A 12 5.57 11.83 24.64
C VAL A 12 4.55 12.96 24.58
N LEU A 13 3.46 12.75 23.85
CA LEU A 13 2.38 13.72 23.66
C LEU A 13 1.09 13.13 24.24
N PRO A 14 0.52 13.72 25.32
CA PRO A 14 -0.77 13.29 25.82
C PRO A 14 -1.89 13.72 24.88
N TYR A 15 -2.98 12.96 24.86
CA TYR A 15 -4.17 13.28 24.11
C TYR A 15 -5.43 12.87 24.90
N GLU A 16 -6.53 13.58 24.70
CA GLU A 16 -7.81 13.30 25.34
C GLU A 16 -8.72 12.41 24.47
N THR A 17 -8.63 12.59 23.15
CA THR A 17 -9.45 11.83 22.18
C THR A 17 -8.57 11.22 21.11
N LEU A 18 -8.95 10.06 20.61
CA LEU A 18 -8.21 9.35 19.55
C LEU A 18 -8.14 10.16 18.24
N ASP A 19 -9.08 11.06 17.99
CA ASP A 19 -9.10 11.90 16.79
C ASP A 19 -7.86 12.81 16.69
N ALA A 20 -7.41 13.33 17.82
CA ALA A 20 -6.25 14.23 17.85
C ALA A 20 -4.96 13.57 17.34
N PRO A 21 -4.51 12.40 17.86
CA PRO A 21 -3.33 11.73 17.31
C PRO A 21 -3.53 11.21 15.89
N LEU A 22 -4.73 10.74 15.50
CA LEU A 22 -4.99 10.32 14.13
C LEU A 22 -4.85 11.50 13.14
N ALA A 23 -5.37 12.66 13.47
CA ALA A 23 -5.20 13.87 12.68
C ALA A 23 -3.73 14.28 12.58
N ALA A 24 -2.99 14.25 13.69
CA ALA A 24 -1.57 14.59 13.73
C ALA A 24 -0.70 13.63 12.91
N ILE A 25 -1.01 12.32 12.92
CA ILE A 25 -0.34 11.31 12.10
C ILE A 25 -0.62 11.57 10.61
N ASN A 26 -1.88 11.76 10.25
CA ASN A 26 -2.29 11.93 8.85
C ASN A 26 -1.85 13.28 8.24
N ALA A 27 -1.56 14.27 9.05
CA ALA A 27 -0.99 15.55 8.59
C ALA A 27 0.50 15.45 8.18
N ARG A 28 1.12 14.29 8.38
CA ARG A 28 2.55 14.05 8.09
C ARG A 28 2.74 13.03 6.98
N SER A 29 3.97 12.95 6.49
CA SER A 29 4.38 11.86 5.62
C SER A 29 4.22 10.52 6.34
N PRO A 30 3.76 9.46 5.63
CA PRO A 30 3.58 8.15 6.23
C PRO A 30 4.88 7.61 6.84
N ALA A 31 4.79 7.13 8.08
CA ALA A 31 5.91 6.52 8.78
C ALA A 31 6.23 5.12 8.24
N LEU A 32 7.43 4.62 8.51
CA LEU A 32 7.83 3.24 8.20
C LEU A 32 6.98 2.23 9.00
N ALA A 33 6.73 2.52 10.28
CA ALA A 33 5.94 1.66 11.14
C ALA A 33 5.05 2.48 12.09
N LEU A 34 3.88 1.92 12.39
CA LEU A 34 2.94 2.42 13.39
C LEU A 34 2.69 1.33 14.42
N TYR A 35 2.77 1.69 15.68
CA TYR A 35 2.48 0.80 16.79
C TYR A 35 1.31 1.33 17.60
N ALA A 36 0.34 0.49 17.90
CA ALA A 36 -0.80 0.85 18.72
C ALA A 36 -1.03 -0.19 19.83
N PHE A 37 -1.26 0.28 21.05
CA PHE A 37 -1.51 -0.56 22.20
C PHE A 37 -2.92 -0.30 22.71
N THR A 38 -3.80 -1.28 22.57
CA THR A 38 -5.19 -1.20 23.01
C THR A 38 -5.77 -2.59 23.26
N ARG A 39 -6.71 -2.70 24.20
CA ARG A 39 -7.51 -3.91 24.41
C ARG A 39 -8.81 -3.89 23.62
N ASP A 40 -9.16 -2.73 23.07
CA ASP A 40 -10.39 -2.55 22.29
C ASP A 40 -10.12 -2.78 20.80
N THR A 41 -10.73 -3.82 20.26
CA THR A 41 -10.58 -4.21 18.85
C THR A 41 -11.10 -3.14 17.90
N ALA A 42 -12.22 -2.48 18.24
CA ALA A 42 -12.78 -1.42 17.39
C ALA A 42 -11.83 -0.22 17.28
N THR A 43 -11.15 0.13 18.39
CA THR A 43 -10.10 1.15 18.39
C THR A 43 -8.91 0.73 17.52
N ALA A 44 -8.45 -0.53 17.62
CA ALA A 44 -7.37 -1.05 16.78
C ALA A 44 -7.72 -0.96 15.28
N ASP A 45 -8.89 -1.46 14.91
CA ASP A 45 -9.38 -1.44 13.53
C ASP A 45 -9.52 -0.01 12.99
N ARG A 46 -10.01 0.90 13.82
CA ARG A 46 -10.12 2.32 13.47
C ARG A 46 -8.74 2.94 13.20
N ILE A 47 -7.75 2.66 14.04
CA ILE A 47 -6.38 3.17 13.85
C ILE A 47 -5.83 2.66 12.51
N ILE A 48 -5.93 1.36 12.23
CA ILE A 48 -5.44 0.75 10.99
C ILE A 48 -6.16 1.36 9.78
N ALA A 49 -7.48 1.48 9.82
CA ALA A 49 -8.26 2.01 8.70
C ALA A 49 -8.06 3.51 8.45
N SER A 50 -7.70 4.27 9.50
CA SER A 50 -7.60 5.74 9.43
C SER A 50 -6.19 6.26 9.22
N THR A 51 -5.16 5.39 9.20
CA THR A 51 -3.77 5.81 9.08
C THR A 51 -3.06 5.12 7.94
N ARG A 52 -1.93 5.69 7.50
CA ARG A 52 -1.04 5.10 6.49
C ARG A 52 0.37 4.95 7.08
N SER A 53 0.92 3.75 6.96
CA SER A 53 2.31 3.44 7.34
C SER A 53 2.82 2.28 6.48
N GLY A 54 4.11 2.07 6.45
CA GLY A 54 4.71 0.90 5.79
C GLY A 54 4.26 -0.40 6.45
N SER A 55 4.19 -0.41 7.77
CA SER A 55 3.67 -1.52 8.58
C SER A 55 2.88 -1.01 9.78
N ALA A 56 1.96 -1.82 10.28
CA ALA A 56 1.23 -1.54 11.51
C ALA A 56 1.24 -2.77 12.42
N THR A 57 1.44 -2.56 13.72
CA THR A 57 1.42 -3.64 14.72
C THR A 57 0.55 -3.23 15.91
N ILE A 58 -0.30 -4.12 16.33
CA ILE A 58 -1.18 -3.93 17.49
C ILE A 58 -0.63 -4.74 18.67
N ASN A 59 -0.47 -4.06 19.80
CA ASN A 59 0.02 -4.61 21.08
C ASN A 59 1.43 -5.22 21.04
N ASP A 60 2.22 -4.81 20.05
CA ASP A 60 3.64 -5.16 19.94
C ASP A 60 4.38 -4.07 19.15
N THR A 61 5.69 -4.23 18.97
CA THR A 61 6.53 -3.30 18.23
C THR A 61 7.22 -4.00 17.06
N VAL A 62 8.51 -4.01 17.01
CA VAL A 62 9.38 -4.47 15.91
C VAL A 62 9.27 -5.94 15.52
N VAL A 63 8.55 -6.76 16.26
CA VAL A 63 8.49 -8.23 16.07
C VAL A 63 7.95 -8.63 14.70
N PHE A 64 7.11 -7.80 14.07
CA PHE A 64 6.60 -8.05 12.71
C PHE A 64 7.73 -8.22 11.68
N MET A 65 8.90 -7.59 11.89
CA MET A 65 10.06 -7.71 11.00
C MET A 65 10.67 -9.12 10.98
N ALA A 66 10.46 -9.90 12.03
CA ALA A 66 10.95 -11.27 12.12
C ALA A 66 10.08 -12.28 11.35
N ASN A 67 8.88 -11.89 10.92
CA ASN A 67 7.97 -12.77 10.21
C ASN A 67 8.22 -12.72 8.70
N PRO A 68 8.79 -13.78 8.08
CA PRO A 68 9.11 -13.79 6.64
C PRO A 68 7.88 -13.79 5.74
N ASN A 69 6.68 -14.00 6.28
CA ASN A 69 5.43 -13.98 5.53
C ASN A 69 4.77 -12.58 5.49
N LEU A 70 5.32 -11.61 6.22
CA LEU A 70 4.85 -10.23 6.18
C LEU A 70 5.79 -9.37 5.33
N PRO A 71 5.24 -8.45 4.50
CA PRO A 71 6.07 -7.50 3.79
C PRO A 71 6.70 -6.52 4.76
N PHE A 72 7.97 -6.20 4.56
CA PHE A 72 8.63 -5.10 5.25
C PHE A 72 9.07 -4.05 4.24
N GLY A 73 8.57 -2.85 4.41
CA GLY A 73 8.90 -1.72 3.52
C GLY A 73 8.10 -0.48 3.90
N GLY A 74 8.58 0.67 3.44
CA GLY A 74 7.94 1.96 3.65
C GLY A 74 6.88 2.29 2.59
N VAL A 75 6.24 3.43 2.75
CA VAL A 75 5.30 4.01 1.79
C VAL A 75 5.54 5.51 1.65
N GLY A 76 5.63 6.02 0.43
CA GLY A 76 5.91 7.44 0.18
C GLY A 76 7.30 7.84 0.70
N ALA A 77 7.37 8.81 1.61
CA ALA A 77 8.65 9.30 2.15
C ALA A 77 9.39 8.27 3.01
N SER A 78 8.70 7.28 3.60
CA SER A 78 9.34 6.24 4.41
C SER A 78 9.92 5.09 3.60
N GLY A 79 9.70 5.03 2.29
CA GLY A 79 10.25 4.02 1.41
C GLY A 79 9.36 3.66 0.23
N MET A 80 9.86 2.75 -0.61
CA MET A 80 9.19 2.25 -1.80
C MET A 80 9.47 0.75 -1.95
N GLY A 81 8.42 -0.02 -2.24
CA GLY A 81 8.52 -1.47 -2.32
C GLY A 81 8.52 -2.15 -0.96
N ALA A 82 8.64 -3.46 -0.98
CA ALA A 82 8.70 -4.28 0.22
C ALA A 82 9.55 -5.53 -0.02
N TYR A 83 10.11 -6.08 1.05
CA TYR A 83 10.89 -7.32 0.99
C TYR A 83 10.45 -8.28 2.11
N HIS A 84 11.06 -9.38 2.26
CA HIS A 84 10.83 -10.62 2.97
C HIS A 84 10.13 -11.69 2.11
N GLY A 85 10.68 -12.92 2.15
CA GLY A 85 10.10 -14.09 1.51
C GLY A 85 9.65 -13.84 0.07
N ARG A 86 8.38 -14.10 -0.19
CA ARG A 86 7.76 -13.91 -1.51
C ARG A 86 7.83 -12.45 -2.00
N TYR A 87 7.74 -11.47 -1.11
CA TYR A 87 7.80 -10.05 -1.49
C TYR A 87 9.17 -9.67 -2.06
N SER A 88 10.27 -10.22 -1.51
CA SER A 88 11.60 -10.05 -2.08
C SER A 88 11.67 -10.61 -3.49
N PHE A 89 11.17 -11.83 -3.71
CA PHE A 89 11.12 -12.44 -5.03
C PHE A 89 10.33 -11.57 -6.02
N GLU A 90 9.16 -11.09 -5.63
CA GLU A 90 8.32 -10.23 -6.48
C GLU A 90 8.98 -8.89 -6.79
N THR A 91 9.68 -8.30 -5.81
CA THR A 91 10.37 -7.01 -5.96
C THR A 91 11.54 -7.10 -6.96
N PHE A 92 12.29 -8.20 -6.93
CA PHE A 92 13.43 -8.43 -7.82
C PHE A 92 13.07 -9.20 -9.11
N SER A 93 11.78 -9.44 -9.36
CA SER A 93 11.29 -10.17 -10.53
C SER A 93 10.42 -9.29 -11.40
N HIS A 94 10.52 -9.47 -12.72
CA HIS A 94 9.61 -8.84 -13.66
C HIS A 94 8.41 -9.74 -13.97
N LYS A 95 7.19 -9.26 -13.70
CA LYS A 95 5.95 -9.95 -14.08
C LYS A 95 5.64 -9.66 -15.53
N ARG A 96 5.89 -10.64 -16.43
CA ARG A 96 5.61 -10.52 -17.85
C ARG A 96 4.21 -11.01 -18.16
N ALA A 97 3.36 -10.14 -18.70
CA ALA A 97 2.07 -10.55 -19.24
C ALA A 97 2.27 -11.37 -20.53
N VAL A 98 1.61 -12.53 -20.62
CA VAL A 98 1.62 -13.38 -21.79
C VAL A 98 0.20 -13.67 -22.20
N LEU A 99 -0.23 -13.12 -23.35
CA LEU A 99 -1.50 -13.43 -23.97
C LEU A 99 -1.28 -14.43 -25.11
N ARG A 100 -1.89 -15.61 -25.00
CA ARG A 100 -1.94 -16.61 -26.09
C ARG A 100 -3.33 -16.59 -26.69
N ARG A 101 -3.41 -16.31 -28.00
CA ARG A 101 -4.65 -16.30 -28.75
C ARG A 101 -4.58 -17.35 -29.87
N GLY A 102 -5.69 -18.06 -30.09
CA GLY A 102 -5.88 -18.90 -31.28
C GLY A 102 -6.18 -18.06 -32.51
N PHE A 103 -6.10 -18.67 -33.70
CA PHE A 103 -6.35 -18.03 -34.96
C PHE A 103 -7.85 -17.99 -35.38
N ALA A 104 -8.70 -18.72 -34.69
CA ALA A 104 -10.09 -19.00 -35.10
C ALA A 104 -11.05 -17.79 -34.98
N LEU A 105 -10.77 -16.78 -34.20
CA LEU A 105 -11.66 -15.63 -34.01
C LEU A 105 -10.87 -14.34 -34.13
N ASP A 106 -10.67 -13.89 -35.35
CA ASP A 106 -10.03 -12.60 -35.59
C ASP A 106 -11.06 -11.52 -35.96
N ALA A 107 -11.18 -10.53 -35.06
CA ALA A 107 -12.17 -9.47 -35.23
C ALA A 107 -11.68 -8.42 -36.26
N SER A 108 -12.36 -8.31 -37.39
CA SER A 108 -12.04 -7.35 -38.47
C SER A 108 -12.02 -5.88 -38.02
N ILE A 109 -12.62 -5.58 -36.86
CA ILE A 109 -12.59 -4.25 -36.23
C ILE A 109 -11.17 -3.76 -35.87
N ARG A 110 -10.23 -4.68 -35.73
CA ARG A 110 -8.83 -4.40 -35.35
C ARG A 110 -7.98 -3.91 -36.53
N TYR A 111 -8.47 -4.03 -37.74
CA TYR A 111 -7.70 -3.76 -38.95
C TYR A 111 -8.30 -2.62 -39.76
N PRO A 112 -7.51 -1.86 -40.54
CA PRO A 112 -8.02 -0.88 -41.46
C PRO A 112 -8.89 -1.54 -42.55
N PRO A 113 -9.78 -0.75 -43.19
CA PRO A 113 -10.06 0.66 -42.96
C PRO A 113 -10.89 0.88 -41.68
N PHE A 114 -10.56 1.94 -40.94
CA PHE A 114 -11.27 2.31 -39.70
C PHE A 114 -12.50 3.17 -40.05
N THR A 115 -13.63 2.52 -40.24
CA THR A 115 -14.89 3.18 -40.55
C THR A 115 -15.60 3.74 -39.33
N LYS A 116 -16.56 4.66 -39.54
CA LYS A 116 -17.38 5.22 -38.46
C LYS A 116 -18.15 4.13 -37.69
N SER A 117 -18.60 3.07 -38.37
CA SER A 117 -19.27 1.93 -37.74
C SER A 117 -18.35 1.12 -36.82
N LYS A 118 -17.11 0.86 -37.24
CA LYS A 118 -16.09 0.22 -36.39
C LYS A 118 -15.77 1.06 -35.16
N LEU A 119 -15.66 2.38 -35.31
CA LEU A 119 -15.43 3.29 -34.19
C LEU A 119 -16.60 3.31 -33.19
N ALA A 120 -17.86 3.31 -33.71
CA ALA A 120 -19.03 3.24 -32.85
C ALA A 120 -19.10 1.93 -32.06
N LEU A 121 -18.71 0.80 -32.65
CA LEU A 121 -18.64 -0.49 -31.96
C LEU A 121 -17.54 -0.49 -30.88
N LEU A 122 -16.36 0.04 -31.17
CA LEU A 122 -15.27 0.15 -30.17
C LEU A 122 -15.68 1.00 -28.97
N ARG A 123 -16.40 2.11 -29.19
CA ARG A 123 -16.90 2.97 -28.11
C ARG A 123 -17.93 2.30 -27.21
N ARG A 124 -18.60 1.25 -27.66
CA ARG A 124 -19.55 0.46 -26.85
C ARG A 124 -18.85 -0.62 -26.01
N MET A 125 -17.62 -0.97 -26.37
CA MET A 125 -16.83 -2.01 -25.72
C MET A 125 -15.82 -1.46 -24.69
N ALA A 126 -15.58 -0.15 -24.70
CA ALA A 126 -14.73 0.57 -23.76
C ALA A 126 -15.55 1.10 -22.58
#